data_559c30e4b5f2bda0ea1cb1bfc295d344
#
_entry.id   559c30e4b5f2bda0ea1cb1bfc295d344
#
_cell.length_a   1.000
_cell.length_b   1.000
_cell.length_c   1.000
_cell.angle_alpha   90.00
_cell.angle_beta   90.00
_cell.angle_gamma   90.00
#
_symmetry.space_group_name_H-M   'P 1'
#
loop_
_entity.id
_entity.type
_entity.pdbx_description
1 polymer ?
#
loop_
_entity_poly.entity_id
_entity_poly.type
_entity_poly.pdbx_seq_one_letter_code
_entity_poly.pdbx_strand_id
1 'polypeptide(L)'
;LSQYWGKGDTRSIRSILSIMYRVTLALSLLFTAAARFFPELILSLFSSDPLVIAAGSRYLALVCFSYTLNGMTNVMLMSLRSVGTVGISILVYSSSFFANTALNWVLIFGKLGFPALGMEGAAIATIIARALELTIASVYLFGFEKKIGYTLRDVAVYDRSFAKDFAINVTPVM
;
A
#
# COMPACT_ATOMS: atom_id res chain seq x y z
N LEU A 1 9.77 13.64 -8.30
CA LEU A 1 8.46 14.03 -8.88
C LEU A 1 8.27 15.55 -8.83
N SER A 2 8.41 16.19 -7.66
CA SER A 2 8.19 17.63 -7.48
C SER A 2 9.04 18.52 -8.40
N GLN A 3 10.28 18.12 -8.69
CA GLN A 3 11.16 18.85 -9.62
C GLN A 3 10.62 18.84 -11.07
N TYR A 4 10.09 17.71 -11.53
CA TYR A 4 9.47 17.59 -12.85
C TYR A 4 8.13 18.36 -12.89
N TRP A 5 7.41 18.37 -11.78
CA TRP A 5 6.20 19.19 -11.64
C TRP A 5 6.51 20.67 -11.79
N GLY A 6 7.55 21.18 -11.12
CA GLY A 6 8.01 22.56 -11.25
C GLY A 6 8.44 22.97 -12.67
N LYS A 7 8.85 21.99 -13.51
CA LYS A 7 9.20 22.17 -14.93
C LYS A 7 8.00 21.98 -15.87
N GLY A 8 6.82 21.61 -15.37
CA GLY A 8 5.65 21.28 -16.18
C GLY A 8 5.76 19.97 -16.99
N ASP A 9 6.74 19.12 -16.69
CA ASP A 9 7.00 17.88 -17.43
C ASP A 9 6.15 16.72 -16.87
N THR A 10 4.87 16.69 -17.24
CA THR A 10 3.92 15.64 -16.85
C THR A 10 4.24 14.27 -17.46
N ARG A 11 4.95 14.23 -18.60
CA ARG A 11 5.35 12.97 -19.25
C ARG A 11 6.35 12.21 -18.38
N SER A 12 7.40 12.89 -17.93
CA SER A 12 8.39 12.31 -17.03
C SER A 12 7.76 11.87 -15.69
N ILE A 13 6.81 12.63 -15.17
CA ILE A 13 6.06 12.25 -13.96
C ILE A 13 5.33 10.92 -14.17
N ARG A 14 4.59 10.75 -15.28
CA ARG A 14 3.89 9.49 -15.59
C ARG A 14 4.84 8.30 -15.75
N SER A 15 5.97 8.48 -16.42
CA SER A 15 6.97 7.43 -16.58
C SER A 15 7.57 6.99 -15.24
N ILE A 16 7.93 7.94 -14.38
CA ILE A 16 8.47 7.65 -13.04
C ILE A 16 7.41 6.94 -12.18
N LEU A 17 6.15 7.38 -12.21
CA LEU A 17 5.06 6.73 -11.51
C LEU A 17 4.90 5.27 -11.94
N SER A 18 4.95 4.99 -13.24
CA SER A 18 4.84 3.63 -13.76
C SER A 18 5.96 2.73 -13.26
N ILE A 19 7.19 3.26 -13.13
CA ILE A 19 8.32 2.54 -12.55
C ILE A 19 8.09 2.31 -11.05
N MET A 20 7.70 3.34 -10.31
CA MET A 20 7.40 3.23 -8.87
C MET A 20 6.32 2.18 -8.61
N TYR A 21 5.24 2.15 -9.40
CA TYR A 21 4.19 1.13 -9.27
C TYR A 21 4.74 -0.29 -9.44
N ARG A 22 5.55 -0.52 -10.46
CA ARG A 22 6.11 -1.85 -10.73
C ARG A 22 7.09 -2.31 -9.66
N VAL A 23 8.00 -1.43 -9.25
CA VAL A 23 8.96 -1.74 -8.18
C VAL A 23 8.22 -2.02 -6.87
N THR A 24 7.27 -1.17 -6.51
CA THR A 24 6.46 -1.36 -5.30
C THR A 24 5.63 -2.64 -5.38
N LEU A 25 5.02 -2.94 -6.53
CA LEU A 25 4.25 -4.18 -6.71
C LEU A 25 5.16 -5.40 -6.56
N ALA A 26 6.32 -5.41 -7.22
CA ALA A 26 7.26 -6.53 -7.14
C ALA A 26 7.76 -6.76 -5.70
N LEU A 27 8.18 -5.69 -5.03
CA LEU A 27 8.66 -5.77 -3.64
C LEU A 27 7.54 -6.18 -2.68
N SER A 28 6.35 -5.57 -2.78
CA SER A 28 5.23 -5.90 -1.89
C SER A 28 4.73 -7.33 -2.09
N LEU A 29 4.73 -7.84 -3.32
CA LEU A 29 4.42 -9.25 -3.59
C LEU A 29 5.50 -10.18 -3.03
N LEU A 30 6.77 -9.82 -3.13
CA LEU A 30 7.87 -10.57 -2.52
C LEU A 30 7.70 -10.66 -0.99
N PHE A 31 7.44 -9.53 -0.33
CA PHE A 31 7.19 -9.51 1.12
C PHE A 31 5.91 -10.25 1.50
N THR A 32 4.85 -10.11 0.72
CA THR A 32 3.61 -10.87 0.93
C THR A 32 3.85 -12.37 0.81
N ALA A 33 4.60 -12.80 -0.20
CA ALA A 33 4.96 -14.21 -0.38
C ALA A 33 5.82 -14.72 0.77
N ALA A 34 6.86 -13.97 1.17
CA ALA A 34 7.70 -14.33 2.31
C ALA A 34 6.87 -14.48 3.60
N ALA A 35 6.02 -13.53 3.91
CA ALA A 35 5.17 -13.55 5.10
C ALA A 35 4.08 -14.64 5.03
N ARG A 36 3.64 -15.03 3.83
CA ARG A 36 2.61 -16.07 3.65
C ARG A 36 3.18 -17.47 3.74
N PHE A 37 4.38 -17.70 3.16
CA PHE A 37 4.98 -19.03 3.07
C PHE A 37 5.93 -19.33 4.23
N PHE A 38 6.53 -18.32 4.86
CA PHE A 38 7.49 -18.47 5.93
C PHE A 38 7.15 -17.67 7.20
N PRO A 39 5.88 -17.64 7.67
CA PRO A 39 5.48 -16.80 8.80
C PRO A 39 6.19 -17.22 10.10
N GLU A 40 6.35 -18.52 10.35
CA GLU A 40 7.00 -19.03 11.56
C GLU A 40 8.49 -18.67 11.60
N LEU A 41 9.19 -18.77 10.46
CA LEU A 41 10.58 -18.37 10.35
C LEU A 41 10.76 -16.87 10.63
N ILE A 42 9.88 -16.05 10.10
CA ILE A 42 9.92 -14.59 10.35
C ILE A 42 9.68 -14.29 11.83
N LEU A 43 8.69 -14.94 12.45
CA LEU A 43 8.38 -14.69 13.85
C LEU A 43 9.39 -15.26 14.82
N SER A 44 10.07 -16.36 14.49
CA SER A 44 11.14 -16.92 15.31
C SER A 44 12.35 -16.00 15.45
N LEU A 45 12.50 -14.99 14.55
CA LEU A 45 13.50 -13.93 14.69
C LEU A 45 13.17 -12.95 15.82
N PHE A 46 11.90 -12.86 16.23
CA PHE A 46 11.42 -11.88 17.22
C PHE A 46 10.98 -12.53 18.54
N SER A 47 10.65 -13.82 18.56
CA SER A 47 10.21 -14.52 19.76
C SER A 47 10.68 -15.98 19.75
N SER A 48 10.98 -16.50 20.94
CA SER A 48 11.26 -17.92 21.15
C SER A 48 10.08 -18.68 21.79
N ASP A 49 8.97 -17.99 22.08
CA ASP A 49 7.78 -18.58 22.66
C ASP A 49 6.92 -19.24 21.57
N PRO A 50 6.71 -20.58 21.63
CA PRO A 50 5.93 -21.32 20.64
C PRO A 50 4.48 -20.82 20.52
N LEU A 51 3.87 -20.37 21.62
CA LEU A 51 2.50 -19.88 21.62
C LEU A 51 2.38 -18.54 20.88
N VAL A 52 3.36 -17.65 21.08
CA VAL A 52 3.46 -16.37 20.39
C VAL A 52 3.71 -16.59 18.90
N ILE A 53 4.61 -17.50 18.54
CA ILE A 53 4.92 -17.85 17.15
C ILE A 53 3.67 -18.40 16.46
N ALA A 54 2.97 -19.34 17.07
CA ALA A 54 1.79 -19.99 16.49
C ALA A 54 0.63 -18.98 16.28
N ALA A 55 0.36 -18.12 17.26
CA ALA A 55 -0.68 -17.11 17.16
C ALA A 55 -0.32 -16.01 16.13
N GLY A 56 0.91 -15.51 16.19
CA GLY A 56 1.41 -14.48 15.30
C GLY A 56 1.52 -14.96 13.85
N SER A 57 1.86 -16.24 13.60
CA SER A 57 1.95 -16.82 12.25
C SER A 57 0.59 -16.81 11.56
N ARG A 58 -0.47 -17.13 12.27
CA ARG A 58 -1.85 -17.03 11.73
C ARG A 58 -2.22 -15.61 11.38
N TYR A 59 -1.91 -14.67 12.25
CA TYR A 59 -2.13 -13.24 11.99
C TYR A 59 -1.33 -12.76 10.78
N LEU A 60 -0.02 -13.05 10.74
CA LEU A 60 0.89 -12.61 9.68
C LEU A 60 0.49 -13.18 8.32
N ALA A 61 0.09 -14.46 8.28
CA ALA A 61 -0.36 -15.13 7.05
C ALA A 61 -1.63 -14.53 6.45
N LEU A 62 -2.44 -13.83 7.25
CA LEU A 62 -3.61 -13.08 6.78
C LEU A 62 -3.24 -11.63 6.46
N VAL A 63 -2.62 -10.92 7.40
CA VAL A 63 -2.37 -9.47 7.26
C VAL A 63 -1.38 -9.15 6.14
N CYS A 64 -0.54 -10.09 5.70
CA CYS A 64 0.43 -9.88 4.62
C CYS A 64 -0.20 -9.38 3.30
N PHE A 65 -1.44 -9.74 3.00
CA PHE A 65 -2.16 -9.23 1.84
C PHE A 65 -2.34 -7.69 1.88
N SER A 66 -2.37 -7.12 3.08
CA SER A 66 -2.45 -5.67 3.24
C SER A 66 -1.19 -4.93 2.77
N TYR A 67 -0.04 -5.59 2.67
CA TYR A 67 1.23 -4.97 2.27
C TYR A 67 1.18 -4.46 0.83
N THR A 68 0.65 -5.28 -0.08
CA THR A 68 0.50 -4.88 -1.49
C THR A 68 -0.49 -3.73 -1.63
N LEU A 69 -1.65 -3.80 -0.94
CA LEU A 69 -2.65 -2.72 -0.96
C LEU A 69 -2.06 -1.40 -0.45
N ASN A 70 -1.38 -1.45 0.70
CA ASN A 70 -0.73 -0.29 1.30
C ASN A 70 0.38 0.29 0.42
N GLY A 71 1.22 -0.57 -0.17
CA GLY A 71 2.28 -0.14 -1.09
C GLY A 71 1.72 0.65 -2.27
N MET A 72 0.68 0.14 -2.93
CA MET A 72 0.02 0.78 -4.05
C MET A 72 -0.61 2.12 -3.65
N THR A 73 -1.32 2.17 -2.52
CA THR A 73 -1.91 3.41 -2.00
C THR A 73 -0.83 4.46 -1.76
N ASN A 74 0.31 4.09 -1.15
CA ASN A 74 1.39 5.03 -0.87
C ASN A 74 1.97 5.65 -2.14
N VAL A 75 2.19 4.87 -3.21
CA VAL A 75 2.66 5.42 -4.50
C VAL A 75 1.66 6.43 -5.06
N MET A 76 0.34 6.12 -5.02
CA MET A 76 -0.70 7.05 -5.45
C MET A 76 -0.69 8.35 -4.65
N LEU A 77 -0.68 8.25 -3.32
CA LEU A 77 -0.70 9.42 -2.45
C LEU A 77 0.59 10.25 -2.54
N MET A 78 1.75 9.61 -2.73
CA MET A 78 3.00 10.34 -2.97
C MET A 78 2.97 11.12 -4.27
N SER A 79 2.41 10.54 -5.33
CA SER A 79 2.26 11.25 -6.60
C SER A 79 1.35 12.47 -6.47
N LEU A 80 0.21 12.34 -5.81
CA LEU A 80 -0.73 13.43 -5.56
C LEU A 80 -0.12 14.55 -4.72
N ARG A 81 0.63 14.18 -3.68
CA ARG A 81 1.37 15.15 -2.85
C ARG A 81 2.44 15.90 -3.64
N SER A 82 3.13 15.25 -4.56
CA SER A 82 4.17 15.88 -5.37
C SER A 82 3.66 16.99 -6.31
N VAL A 83 2.37 16.96 -6.64
CA VAL A 83 1.70 17.99 -7.45
C VAL A 83 0.82 18.96 -6.62
N GLY A 84 1.06 18.99 -5.29
CA GLY A 84 0.40 19.90 -4.38
C GLY A 84 -1.01 19.48 -3.94
N THR A 85 -1.43 18.25 -4.24
CA THR A 85 -2.75 17.72 -3.84
C THR A 85 -2.62 16.91 -2.54
N VAL A 86 -2.49 17.61 -1.40
CA VAL A 86 -2.22 17.00 -0.10
C VAL A 86 -3.50 16.56 0.62
N GLY A 87 -4.60 17.30 0.46
CA GLY A 87 -5.84 17.09 1.22
C GLY A 87 -6.44 15.69 1.08
N ILE A 88 -6.27 15.05 -0.08
CA ILE A 88 -6.75 13.68 -0.31
C ILE A 88 -6.07 12.65 0.61
N SER A 89 -4.80 12.86 0.95
CA SER A 89 -4.10 11.95 1.86
C SER A 89 -4.73 11.96 3.26
N ILE A 90 -5.18 13.12 3.72
CA ILE A 90 -5.86 13.25 5.00
C ILE A 90 -7.19 12.51 4.96
N LEU A 91 -7.98 12.70 3.90
CA LEU A 91 -9.26 12.02 3.73
C LEU A 91 -9.09 10.48 3.69
N VAL A 92 -8.13 9.99 2.91
CA VAL A 92 -7.85 8.55 2.77
C VAL A 92 -7.48 7.93 4.12
N TYR A 93 -6.50 8.51 4.81
CA TYR A 93 -6.05 7.95 6.09
C TYR A 93 -7.06 8.10 7.21
N SER A 94 -7.82 9.21 7.28
CA SER A 94 -8.88 9.38 8.28
C SER A 94 -10.01 8.37 8.04
N SER A 95 -10.46 8.20 6.80
CA SER A 95 -11.50 7.22 6.47
C SER A 95 -11.08 5.80 6.83
N SER A 96 -9.84 5.44 6.53
CA SER A 96 -9.28 4.14 6.87
C SER A 96 -9.17 3.94 8.38
N PHE A 97 -8.73 4.96 9.11
CA PHE A 97 -8.62 4.90 10.57
C PHE A 97 -9.97 4.61 11.22
N PHE A 98 -11.02 5.36 10.86
CA PHE A 98 -12.35 5.13 11.40
C PHE A 98 -12.92 3.78 11.00
N ALA A 99 -12.76 3.39 9.72
CA ALA A 99 -13.20 2.09 9.25
C ALA A 99 -12.47 0.94 9.96
N ASN A 100 -11.14 1.01 10.11
CA ASN A 100 -10.36 0.00 10.81
C ASN A 100 -10.76 -0.11 12.29
N THR A 101 -10.95 1.02 12.97
CA THR A 101 -11.37 1.04 14.38
C THR A 101 -12.75 0.39 14.55
N ALA A 102 -13.72 0.75 13.71
CA ALA A 102 -15.06 0.19 13.75
C ALA A 102 -15.05 -1.33 13.43
N LEU A 103 -14.32 -1.73 12.39
CA LEU A 103 -14.20 -3.14 12.02
C LEU A 103 -13.47 -3.96 13.09
N ASN A 104 -12.44 -3.42 13.72
CA ASN A 104 -11.77 -4.08 14.85
C ASN A 104 -12.76 -4.31 16.00
N TRP A 105 -13.56 -3.32 16.35
CA TRP A 105 -14.58 -3.47 17.39
C TRP A 105 -15.60 -4.56 17.06
N VAL A 106 -16.03 -4.64 15.80
CA VAL A 106 -17.01 -5.65 15.37
C VAL A 106 -16.39 -7.04 15.30
N LEU A 107 -15.24 -7.19 14.62
CA LEU A 107 -14.67 -8.49 14.28
C LEU A 107 -13.84 -9.12 15.42
N ILE A 108 -13.16 -8.32 16.23
CA ILE A 108 -12.41 -8.85 17.38
C ILE A 108 -13.37 -9.32 18.45
N PHE A 109 -14.38 -8.50 18.79
CA PHE A 109 -15.27 -8.76 19.92
C PHE A 109 -16.59 -9.46 19.52
N GLY A 110 -16.81 -9.75 18.24
CA GLY A 110 -18.02 -10.44 17.79
C GLY A 110 -19.29 -9.64 17.99
N LYS A 111 -19.28 -8.34 17.63
CA LYS A 111 -20.46 -7.47 17.75
C LYS A 111 -21.32 -7.51 16.49
N LEU A 112 -22.55 -6.99 16.59
CA LEU A 112 -23.51 -6.88 15.47
C LEU A 112 -23.85 -8.23 14.79
N GLY A 113 -23.79 -9.35 15.53
CA GLY A 113 -24.09 -10.69 15.02
C GLY A 113 -22.92 -11.41 14.31
N PHE A 114 -21.74 -10.80 14.29
CA PHE A 114 -20.53 -11.47 13.81
C PHE A 114 -19.90 -12.33 14.91
N PRO A 115 -19.21 -13.43 14.55
CA PRO A 115 -18.43 -14.23 15.50
C PRO A 115 -17.22 -13.43 16.00
N ALA A 116 -16.81 -13.68 17.26
CA ALA A 116 -15.59 -13.10 17.81
C ALA A 116 -14.37 -13.81 17.19
N LEU A 117 -13.71 -13.15 16.24
CA LEU A 117 -12.55 -13.69 15.52
C LEU A 117 -11.20 -13.38 16.18
N GLY A 118 -11.20 -12.54 17.24
CA GLY A 118 -9.96 -12.18 17.93
C GLY A 118 -8.90 -11.60 16.99
N MET A 119 -7.68 -12.17 17.01
CA MET A 119 -6.56 -11.70 16.20
C MET A 119 -6.80 -11.81 14.68
N GLU A 120 -7.50 -12.85 14.23
CA GLU A 120 -7.85 -13.00 12.81
C GLU A 120 -8.82 -11.89 12.38
N GLY A 121 -9.74 -11.49 13.25
CA GLY A 121 -10.62 -10.34 13.03
C GLY A 121 -9.86 -9.03 12.85
N ALA A 122 -8.79 -8.81 13.61
CA ALA A 122 -7.91 -7.65 13.45
C ALA A 122 -7.17 -7.65 12.10
N ALA A 123 -6.71 -8.82 11.63
CA ALA A 123 -6.08 -8.95 10.32
C ALA A 123 -7.05 -8.62 9.19
N ILE A 124 -8.28 -9.16 9.26
CA ILE A 124 -9.33 -8.90 8.27
C ILE A 124 -9.73 -7.43 8.26
N ALA A 125 -9.93 -6.81 9.44
CA ALA A 125 -10.22 -5.39 9.56
C ALA A 125 -9.14 -4.52 8.89
N THR A 126 -7.87 -4.88 9.07
CA THR A 126 -6.74 -4.19 8.45
C THR A 126 -6.77 -4.32 6.93
N ILE A 127 -7.01 -5.52 6.38
CA ILE A 127 -7.09 -5.74 4.94
C ILE A 127 -8.22 -4.90 4.33
N ILE A 128 -9.41 -4.90 4.96
CA ILE A 128 -10.56 -4.12 4.47
C ILE A 128 -10.25 -2.62 4.51
N ALA A 129 -9.64 -2.12 5.59
CA ALA A 129 -9.24 -0.72 5.70
C ALA A 129 -8.23 -0.32 4.61
N ARG A 130 -7.23 -1.16 4.31
CA ARG A 130 -6.27 -0.92 3.22
C ARG A 130 -6.91 -1.00 1.84
N ALA A 131 -7.88 -1.90 1.64
CA ALA A 131 -8.66 -1.94 0.40
C ALA A 131 -9.49 -0.66 0.20
N LEU A 132 -10.07 -0.12 1.28
CA LEU A 132 -10.78 1.15 1.26
C LEU A 132 -9.83 2.32 0.88
N GLU A 133 -8.64 2.39 1.49
CA GLU A 133 -7.62 3.38 1.13
C GLU A 133 -7.28 3.34 -0.36
N LEU A 134 -6.96 2.15 -0.86
CA LEU A 134 -6.62 1.95 -2.26
C LEU A 134 -7.76 2.36 -3.18
N THR A 135 -9.00 2.02 -2.81
CA THR A 135 -10.18 2.39 -3.59
C THR A 135 -10.35 3.90 -3.67
N ILE A 136 -10.31 4.61 -2.54
CA ILE A 136 -10.47 6.07 -2.50
C ILE A 136 -9.32 6.73 -3.28
N ALA A 137 -8.08 6.31 -3.06
CA ALA A 137 -6.91 6.86 -3.76
C ALA A 137 -6.98 6.62 -5.27
N SER A 138 -7.43 5.41 -5.71
CA SER A 138 -7.59 5.07 -7.12
C SER A 138 -8.70 5.88 -7.78
N VAL A 139 -9.87 5.97 -7.16
CA VAL A 139 -10.99 6.77 -7.67
C VAL A 139 -10.56 8.23 -7.84
N TYR A 140 -9.83 8.76 -6.87
CA TYR A 140 -9.36 10.13 -6.96
C TYR A 140 -8.30 10.31 -8.06
N LEU A 141 -7.27 9.46 -8.11
CA LEU A 141 -6.18 9.58 -9.07
C LEU A 141 -6.65 9.41 -10.51
N PHE A 142 -7.51 8.44 -10.79
CA PHE A 142 -7.95 8.14 -12.15
C PHE A 142 -9.21 8.91 -12.57
N GLY A 143 -10.05 9.34 -11.62
CA GLY A 143 -11.32 9.99 -11.90
C GLY A 143 -11.29 11.53 -11.79
N PHE A 144 -10.63 12.06 -10.78
CA PHE A 144 -10.69 13.48 -10.44
C PHE A 144 -9.39 14.22 -10.70
N GLU A 145 -8.24 13.52 -10.63
CA GLU A 145 -6.95 14.16 -10.82
C GLU A 145 -6.66 14.39 -12.31
N LYS A 146 -6.58 15.68 -12.70
CA LYS A 146 -6.35 16.08 -14.10
C LYS A 146 -4.98 16.74 -14.34
N LYS A 147 -4.26 17.09 -13.28
CA LYS A 147 -2.97 17.80 -13.39
C LYS A 147 -1.88 16.90 -13.97
N ILE A 148 -1.83 15.64 -13.54
CA ILE A 148 -0.88 14.63 -14.05
C ILE A 148 -1.47 13.97 -15.30
N GLY A 149 -2.80 13.78 -15.34
CA GLY A 149 -3.49 13.05 -16.39
C GLY A 149 -3.03 11.58 -16.48
N TYR A 150 -2.77 10.94 -15.34
CA TYR A 150 -2.33 9.55 -15.27
C TYR A 150 -3.48 8.61 -15.57
N THR A 151 -3.25 7.65 -16.47
CA THR A 151 -4.26 6.67 -16.88
C THR A 151 -3.82 5.25 -16.61
N LEU A 152 -4.77 4.31 -16.58
CA LEU A 152 -4.45 2.89 -16.44
C LEU A 152 -3.53 2.36 -17.56
N ARG A 153 -3.54 3.01 -18.73
CA ARG A 153 -2.63 2.66 -19.84
C ARG A 153 -1.18 3.03 -19.52
N ASP A 154 -0.97 4.13 -18.80
CA ASP A 154 0.37 4.59 -18.41
C ASP A 154 1.06 3.59 -17.47
N VAL A 155 0.31 2.83 -16.68
CA VAL A 155 0.85 1.73 -15.84
C VAL A 155 1.57 0.68 -16.69
N ALA A 156 1.08 0.43 -17.92
CA ALA A 156 1.65 -0.56 -18.83
C ALA A 156 2.86 -0.04 -19.63
N VAL A 157 3.02 1.29 -19.76
CA VAL A 157 4.13 1.90 -20.52
C VAL A 157 5.44 1.72 -19.75
N TYR A 158 6.45 1.15 -20.43
CA TYR A 158 7.80 0.99 -19.89
C TYR A 158 8.80 1.79 -20.72
N ASP A 159 9.40 2.80 -20.11
CA ASP A 159 10.51 3.53 -20.71
C ASP A 159 11.82 3.14 -20.01
N ARG A 160 12.66 2.41 -20.76
CA ARG A 160 13.92 1.85 -20.25
C ARG A 160 14.94 2.93 -19.86
N SER A 161 14.89 4.09 -20.50
CA SER A 161 15.80 5.19 -20.21
C SER A 161 15.52 5.78 -18.83
N PHE A 162 14.24 6.02 -18.51
CA PHE A 162 13.83 6.48 -17.19
C PHE A 162 14.07 5.45 -16.09
N ALA A 163 13.97 4.15 -16.38
CA ALA A 163 14.27 3.10 -15.42
C ALA A 163 15.74 3.10 -14.99
N LYS A 164 16.65 3.34 -15.94
CA LYS A 164 18.09 3.47 -15.67
C LYS A 164 18.40 4.72 -14.84
N ASP A 165 17.84 5.85 -15.21
CA ASP A 165 18.02 7.12 -14.50
C ASP A 165 17.43 7.05 -13.07
N PHE A 166 16.28 6.39 -12.91
CA PHE A 166 15.68 6.13 -11.61
C PHE A 166 16.61 5.29 -10.72
N ALA A 167 17.16 4.18 -11.25
CA ALA A 167 18.08 3.32 -10.51
C ALA A 167 19.35 4.09 -10.08
N ILE A 168 19.93 4.90 -10.96
CA ILE A 168 21.14 5.69 -10.67
C ILE A 168 20.87 6.75 -9.58
N ASN A 169 19.70 7.39 -9.59
CA ASN A 169 19.37 8.46 -8.64
C ASN A 169 18.84 7.96 -7.31
N VAL A 170 18.34 6.72 -7.22
CA VAL A 170 17.85 6.12 -5.97
C VAL A 170 18.96 5.39 -5.20
N THR A 171 19.90 4.77 -5.91
CA THR A 171 21.01 4.02 -5.28
C THR A 171 21.86 4.85 -4.27
N PRO A 172 22.22 6.13 -4.51
CA PRO A 172 23.00 6.90 -3.54
C PRO A 172 22.21 7.42 -2.32
N VAL A 173 20.91 7.20 -2.26
CA VAL A 173 20.02 7.65 -1.17
C VAL A 173 19.70 6.50 -0.19
N MET A 174 20.08 5.27 -0.54
CA MET A 174 20.01 4.08 0.32
C MET A 174 21.34 3.84 1.04
#